data_28a15099fcd97279dd79df1de0ee28bb
#
_entry.id   28a15099fcd97279dd79df1de0ee28bb
#
_cell.length_a   1.000
_cell.length_b   1.000
_cell.length_c   1.000
_cell.angle_alpha   90.00
_cell.angle_beta   90.00
_cell.angle_gamma   90.00
#
_symmetry.space_group_name_H-M   'P 1'
#
loop_
_entity.id
_entity.type
_entity.pdbx_description
1 polymer ?
#
loop_
_entity_poly.entity_id
_entity_poly.type
_entity_poly.pdbx_seq_one_letter_code
_entity_poly.pdbx_strand_id
1 'polypeptide(L)'
;SIRSLPNGHRIRTDLSCTLFFADPEDYDGGELIVEDTYGSKSVKLPAGHMILYPSTSLHQVTPVTRGTRLCSFFWLQSMVRSDTQRSLLFDMDVAIQRFGAENALHPSVVSLTGVYHNLLRQWSTP
;
A
#
# COMPACT_ATOMS: atom_id res chain seq x y z
N SER A 1 2.79 4.35 14.17
CA SER A 1 2.08 4.95 15.31
C SER A 1 0.77 4.22 15.60
N ILE A 2 0.17 4.53 16.74
CA ILE A 2 -1.13 3.99 17.14
C ILE A 2 -2.09 5.17 17.28
N ARG A 3 -3.28 5.02 16.71
CA ARG A 3 -4.35 6.01 16.80
C ARG A 3 -5.52 5.43 17.59
N SER A 4 -6.11 6.24 18.45
CA SER A 4 -7.34 5.90 19.15
C SER A 4 -8.53 6.37 18.34
N LEU A 5 -9.52 5.50 18.19
CA LEU A 5 -10.79 5.81 17.52
C LEU A 5 -11.80 6.34 18.55
N PRO A 6 -12.86 7.07 18.09
CA PRO A 6 -13.87 7.63 19.01
C PRO A 6 -14.57 6.58 19.89
N ASN A 7 -14.66 5.32 19.44
CA ASN A 7 -15.25 4.22 20.20
C ASN A 7 -14.29 3.56 21.20
N GLY A 8 -13.10 4.12 21.42
CA GLY A 8 -12.08 3.59 22.33
C GLY A 8 -11.19 2.51 21.72
N HIS A 9 -11.47 2.04 20.53
CA HIS A 9 -10.59 1.11 19.83
C HIS A 9 -9.31 1.81 19.36
N ARG A 10 -8.23 1.03 19.24
CA ARG A 10 -6.94 1.49 18.75
C ARG A 10 -6.61 0.82 17.43
N ILE A 11 -5.99 1.57 16.54
CA ILE A 11 -5.48 1.07 15.27
C ILE A 11 -4.01 1.42 15.14
N ARG A 12 -3.21 0.45 14.73
CA ARG A 12 -1.82 0.71 14.33
C ARG A 12 -1.84 1.18 12.89
N THR A 13 -1.33 2.38 12.63
CA THR A 13 -1.33 3.00 11.30
C THR A 13 -0.17 2.47 10.47
N ASP A 14 -0.29 1.26 9.95
CA ASP A 14 0.74 0.64 9.13
C ASP A 14 0.72 1.15 7.70
N LEU A 15 -0.48 1.28 7.14
CA LEU A 15 -0.70 1.72 5.78
C LEU A 15 -1.64 2.92 5.77
N SER A 16 -1.33 3.87 4.91
CA SER A 16 -2.19 4.99 4.58
C SER A 16 -2.89 4.74 3.26
N CYS A 17 -4.13 5.15 3.17
CA CYS A 17 -4.94 4.99 1.97
C CYS A 17 -5.57 6.31 1.59
N THR A 18 -5.55 6.63 0.30
CA THR A 18 -6.34 7.72 -0.26
C THR A 18 -7.25 7.15 -1.36
N LEU A 19 -8.56 7.32 -1.17
CA LEU A 19 -9.58 6.98 -2.17
C LEU A 19 -10.01 8.27 -2.85
N PHE A 20 -9.83 8.35 -4.16
CA PHE A 20 -10.13 9.54 -4.94
C PHE A 20 -11.60 9.58 -5.35
N PHE A 21 -12.25 10.75 -5.23
CA PHE A 21 -13.63 11.00 -5.67
C PHE A 21 -13.73 12.03 -6.78
N ALA A 22 -12.60 12.65 -7.18
CA ALA A 22 -12.53 13.58 -8.30
C ALA A 22 -11.53 13.06 -9.32
N ASP A 23 -11.81 13.33 -10.60
CA ASP A 23 -10.89 12.97 -11.68
C ASP A 23 -9.71 13.94 -11.75
N PRO A 24 -8.54 13.51 -12.28
CA PRO A 24 -7.36 14.36 -12.36
C PRO A 24 -7.57 15.69 -13.08
N GLU A 25 -8.44 15.73 -14.09
CA GLU A 25 -8.75 16.93 -14.86
C GLU A 25 -9.69 17.91 -14.15
N ASP A 26 -10.32 17.50 -13.06
CA ASP A 26 -11.27 18.33 -12.31
C ASP A 26 -10.59 19.38 -11.44
N TYR A 27 -9.28 19.28 -11.25
CA TYR A 27 -8.54 20.22 -10.42
C TYR A 27 -7.08 20.29 -10.87
N ASP A 28 -6.45 21.43 -10.60
CA ASP A 28 -5.02 21.66 -10.83
C ASP A 28 -4.28 21.68 -9.50
N GLY A 29 -3.04 21.19 -9.49
CA GLY A 29 -2.32 20.96 -8.25
C GLY A 29 -2.92 19.79 -7.48
N GLY A 30 -2.82 19.82 -6.17
CA GLY A 30 -3.39 18.77 -5.33
C GLY A 30 -2.80 17.40 -5.57
N GLU A 31 -1.55 17.32 -5.98
CA GLU A 31 -0.84 16.07 -6.20
C GLU A 31 -0.40 15.49 -4.87
N LEU A 32 -0.67 14.21 -4.66
CA LEU A 32 -0.12 13.46 -3.54
C LEU A 32 1.32 13.07 -3.87
N ILE A 33 2.26 13.63 -3.13
CA ILE A 33 3.68 13.30 -3.27
C ILE A 33 4.04 12.30 -2.18
N VAL A 34 4.49 11.11 -2.58
CA VAL A 34 4.95 10.08 -1.66
C VAL A 34 6.42 9.84 -1.91
N GLU A 35 7.24 9.97 -0.87
CA GLU A 35 8.67 9.72 -0.92
C GLU A 35 9.00 8.34 -0.39
N ASP A 36 9.79 7.60 -1.13
CA ASP A 36 10.35 6.31 -0.71
C ASP A 36 11.87 6.28 -0.93
N THR A 37 12.47 5.11 -0.71
CA THR A 37 13.92 4.91 -0.87
C THR A 37 14.43 5.21 -2.29
N TYR A 38 13.55 5.11 -3.27
CA TYR A 38 13.89 5.28 -4.70
C TYR A 38 13.50 6.65 -5.26
N GLY A 39 13.03 7.55 -4.42
CA GLY A 39 12.66 8.91 -4.80
C GLY A 39 11.20 9.24 -4.56
N SER A 40 10.76 10.35 -5.14
CA SER A 40 9.39 10.85 -4.97
C SER A 40 8.50 10.39 -6.11
N LYS A 41 7.24 10.05 -5.79
CA LYS A 41 6.19 9.75 -6.75
C LYS A 41 5.06 10.74 -6.58
N SER A 42 4.59 11.29 -7.68
CA SER A 42 3.41 12.15 -7.72
C SER A 42 2.20 11.33 -8.14
N VAL A 43 1.13 11.38 -7.35
CA VAL A 43 -0.05 10.55 -7.56
C VAL A 43 -1.28 11.42 -7.68
N LYS A 44 -2.04 11.20 -8.76
CA LYS A 44 -3.30 11.87 -9.03
C LYS A 44 -4.15 10.89 -9.86
N LEU A 45 -5.04 10.19 -9.21
CA LEU A 45 -5.77 9.06 -9.81
C LEU A 45 -7.21 9.43 -10.16
N PRO A 46 -7.82 8.72 -11.13
CA PRO A 46 -9.23 8.89 -11.45
C PRO A 46 -10.15 8.58 -10.26
N ALA A 47 -11.35 9.17 -10.28
CA ALA A 47 -12.37 8.89 -9.28
C ALA A 47 -12.64 7.38 -9.18
N GLY A 48 -12.80 6.90 -7.96
CA GLY A 48 -12.98 5.48 -7.65
C GLY A 48 -11.69 4.68 -7.53
N HIS A 49 -10.54 5.26 -7.85
CA HIS A 49 -9.24 4.64 -7.65
C HIS A 49 -8.68 4.96 -6.27
N MET A 50 -7.81 4.11 -5.80
CA MET A 50 -7.26 4.19 -4.46
C MET A 50 -5.76 3.90 -4.50
N ILE A 51 -4.99 4.60 -3.67
CA ILE A 51 -3.58 4.30 -3.45
C ILE A 51 -3.35 3.91 -2.00
N LEU A 52 -2.54 2.86 -1.83
CA LEU A 52 -2.03 2.41 -0.54
C LEU A 52 -0.54 2.67 -0.48
N TYR A 53 -0.06 3.19 0.63
CA TYR A 53 1.37 3.39 0.85
C TYR A 53 1.70 3.22 2.34
N PRO A 54 2.96 2.84 2.68
CA PRO A 54 3.36 2.73 4.08
C PRO A 54 3.19 4.07 4.79
N SER A 55 2.60 4.07 5.98
CA SER A 55 2.41 5.30 6.76
C SER A 55 3.73 5.91 7.23
N THR A 56 4.81 5.13 7.19
CA THR A 56 6.17 5.59 7.49
C THR A 56 6.77 6.43 6.36
N SER A 57 6.22 6.36 5.15
CA SER A 57 6.65 7.18 4.02
C SER A 57 6.36 8.65 4.26
N LEU A 58 7.32 9.53 3.95
CA LEU A 58 7.07 10.95 3.95
C LEU A 58 6.13 11.29 2.78
N HIS A 59 5.06 12.00 3.08
CA HIS A 59 4.07 12.35 2.07
C HIS A 59 3.46 13.73 2.34
N GLN A 60 3.02 14.36 1.28
CA GLN A 60 2.33 15.65 1.32
C GLN A 60 1.42 15.81 0.11
N VAL A 61 0.46 16.72 0.21
CA VAL A 61 -0.39 17.11 -0.90
C VAL A 61 -0.01 18.53 -1.31
N THR A 62 0.27 18.74 -2.61
CA THR A 62 0.58 20.06 -3.14
C THR A 62 -0.68 20.94 -3.14
N PRO A 63 -0.54 22.28 -3.11
CA PRO A 63 -1.70 23.16 -3.11
C PRO A 63 -2.59 22.96 -4.34
N VAL A 64 -3.90 22.98 -4.14
CA VAL A 64 -4.88 23.00 -5.23
C VAL A 64 -4.99 24.43 -5.75
N THR A 65 -4.77 24.62 -7.04
CA THR A 65 -4.77 25.95 -7.68
C THR A 65 -6.00 26.22 -8.52
N ARG A 66 -6.75 25.18 -8.87
CA ARG A 66 -8.03 25.27 -9.60
C ARG A 66 -8.89 24.08 -9.22
N GLY A 67 -10.20 24.26 -9.16
CA GLY A 67 -11.15 23.19 -8.89
C GLY A 67 -11.13 22.72 -7.44
N THR A 68 -11.65 21.52 -7.23
CA THR A 68 -11.75 20.91 -5.90
C THR A 68 -11.19 19.50 -5.94
N ARG A 69 -10.23 19.24 -5.07
CA ARG A 69 -9.74 17.89 -4.81
C ARG A 69 -10.63 17.24 -3.75
N LEU A 70 -11.34 16.20 -4.15
CA LEU A 70 -12.22 15.45 -3.25
C LEU A 70 -11.70 14.03 -3.09
N CYS A 71 -11.47 13.63 -1.84
CA CYS A 71 -10.97 12.29 -1.53
C CYS A 71 -11.35 11.89 -0.10
N SER A 72 -11.22 10.60 0.17
CA SER A 72 -11.28 10.05 1.51
C SER A 72 -9.90 9.54 1.90
N PHE A 73 -9.49 9.80 3.13
CA PHE A 73 -8.22 9.38 3.68
C PHE A 73 -8.47 8.51 4.91
N PHE A 74 -7.77 7.37 4.97
CA PHE A 74 -7.89 6.46 6.12
C PHE A 74 -6.64 5.59 6.28
N TRP A 75 -6.55 4.92 7.42
CA TRP A 75 -5.46 4.02 7.75
C TRP A 75 -5.93 2.57 7.76
N LEU A 76 -5.00 1.67 7.46
CA LEU A 76 -5.17 0.23 7.59
C LEU A 76 -4.11 -0.33 8.51
N GLN A 77 -4.52 -1.24 9.39
CA GLN A 77 -3.61 -2.05 10.15
C GLN A 77 -3.29 -3.31 9.35
N SER A 78 -2.01 -3.55 9.11
CA SER A 78 -1.56 -4.75 8.41
C SER A 78 -1.45 -5.93 9.38
N MET A 79 -1.79 -7.12 8.91
CA MET A 79 -1.50 -8.34 9.66
C MET A 79 0.01 -8.58 9.77
N VAL A 80 0.79 -8.09 8.82
CA VAL A 80 2.26 -8.09 8.88
C VAL A 80 2.71 -6.69 9.27
N ARG A 81 3.20 -6.55 10.49
CA ARG A 81 3.53 -5.26 11.09
C ARG A 81 4.70 -4.55 10.41
N SER A 82 5.73 -5.28 10.06
CA SER A 82 6.98 -4.73 9.53
C SER A 82 6.86 -4.38 8.05
N ASP A 83 7.23 -3.14 7.68
CA ASP A 83 7.31 -2.70 6.28
C ASP A 83 8.29 -3.57 5.50
N THR A 84 9.43 -3.89 6.11
CA THR A 84 10.46 -4.74 5.49
C THR A 84 9.93 -6.14 5.20
N GLN A 85 9.24 -6.73 6.16
CA GLN A 85 8.66 -8.07 5.98
C GLN A 85 7.58 -8.06 4.91
N ARG A 86 6.73 -7.04 4.86
CA ARG A 86 5.73 -6.90 3.79
C ARG A 86 6.40 -6.80 2.41
N SER A 87 7.47 -6.03 2.30
CA SER A 87 8.21 -5.90 1.05
C SER A 87 8.83 -7.21 0.61
N LEU A 88 9.41 -7.97 1.54
CA LEU A 88 9.98 -9.29 1.24
C LEU A 88 8.91 -10.26 0.76
N LEU A 89 7.76 -10.28 1.41
CA LEU A 89 6.63 -11.14 1.00
C LEU A 89 6.10 -10.75 -0.38
N PHE A 90 6.00 -9.47 -0.66
CA PHE A 90 5.56 -8.97 -1.96
C PHE A 90 6.54 -9.39 -3.07
N ASP A 91 7.83 -9.18 -2.85
CA ASP A 91 8.86 -9.52 -3.84
C ASP A 91 8.89 -11.03 -4.10
N MET A 92 8.75 -11.84 -3.05
CA MET A 92 8.67 -13.29 -3.18
C MET A 92 7.43 -13.72 -3.96
N ASP A 93 6.27 -13.15 -3.65
CA ASP A 93 5.02 -13.44 -4.34
C ASP A 93 5.11 -13.13 -5.83
N VAL A 94 5.63 -11.96 -6.18
CA VAL A 94 5.84 -11.56 -7.57
C VAL A 94 6.78 -12.54 -8.30
N ALA A 95 7.88 -12.92 -7.65
CA ALA A 95 8.85 -13.85 -8.24
C ALA A 95 8.23 -15.24 -8.46
N ILE A 96 7.46 -15.74 -7.49
CA ILE A 96 6.76 -17.02 -7.61
C ILE A 96 5.75 -16.97 -8.76
N GLN A 97 4.98 -15.90 -8.88
CA GLN A 97 3.99 -15.75 -9.94
C GLN A 97 4.65 -15.68 -11.32
N ARG A 98 5.75 -14.94 -11.47
CA ARG A 98 6.49 -14.85 -12.74
C ARG A 98 7.04 -16.19 -13.15
N PHE A 99 7.70 -16.89 -12.23
CA PHE A 99 8.25 -18.22 -12.51
C PHE A 99 7.14 -19.22 -12.80
N GLY A 100 6.06 -19.20 -12.02
CA GLY A 100 4.94 -20.11 -12.18
C GLY A 100 4.14 -19.89 -13.46
N ALA A 101 4.12 -18.67 -14.01
CA ALA A 101 3.42 -18.38 -15.25
C ALA A 101 3.98 -19.20 -16.43
N GLU A 102 5.28 -19.46 -16.43
CA GLU A 102 5.97 -20.22 -17.50
C GLU A 102 6.27 -21.66 -17.09
N ASN A 103 6.24 -21.97 -15.79
CA ASN A 103 6.69 -23.24 -15.22
C ASN A 103 5.73 -23.76 -14.14
N ALA A 104 4.40 -23.73 -14.39
CA ALA A 104 3.37 -24.01 -13.39
C ALA A 104 3.51 -25.34 -12.65
N LEU A 105 4.06 -26.37 -13.34
CA LEU A 105 4.26 -27.71 -12.77
C LEU A 105 5.65 -27.93 -12.18
N HIS A 106 6.48 -26.88 -12.18
CA HIS A 106 7.85 -27.02 -11.64
C HIS A 106 7.79 -27.23 -10.12
N PRO A 107 8.51 -28.23 -9.57
CA PRO A 107 8.47 -28.50 -8.13
C PRO A 107 8.88 -27.32 -7.25
N SER A 108 9.74 -26.43 -7.75
CA SER A 108 10.18 -25.25 -7.02
C SER A 108 9.05 -24.22 -6.84
N VAL A 109 8.07 -24.16 -7.73
CA VAL A 109 6.88 -23.29 -7.56
C VAL A 109 6.10 -23.72 -6.33
N VAL A 110 5.87 -25.02 -6.17
CA VAL A 110 5.17 -25.59 -5.01
C VAL A 110 5.97 -25.32 -3.73
N SER A 111 7.27 -25.59 -3.75
CA SER A 111 8.14 -25.39 -2.59
C SER A 111 8.20 -23.92 -2.16
N LEU A 112 8.39 -23.00 -3.09
CA LEU A 112 8.47 -21.56 -2.81
C LEU A 112 7.13 -21.02 -2.33
N THR A 113 6.03 -21.50 -2.89
CA THR A 113 4.68 -21.13 -2.43
C THR A 113 4.47 -21.56 -0.97
N GLY A 114 4.95 -22.76 -0.61
CA GLY A 114 4.94 -23.24 0.77
C GLY A 114 5.75 -22.36 1.70
N VAL A 115 6.94 -21.97 1.30
CA VAL A 115 7.80 -21.05 2.08
C VAL A 115 7.12 -19.71 2.27
N TYR A 116 6.54 -19.15 1.21
CA TYR A 116 5.80 -17.90 1.27
C TYR A 116 4.68 -17.96 2.31
N HIS A 117 3.83 -18.98 2.26
CA HIS A 117 2.72 -19.12 3.20
C HIS A 117 3.19 -19.35 4.63
N ASN A 118 4.29 -20.06 4.83
CA ASN A 118 4.85 -20.26 6.16
C ASN A 118 5.45 -18.98 6.74
N LEU A 119 6.13 -18.16 5.93
CA LEU A 119 6.62 -16.86 6.35
C LEU A 119 5.45 -15.91 6.68
N LEU A 120 4.41 -15.89 5.84
CA LEU A 120 3.22 -15.09 6.10
C LEU A 120 2.58 -15.49 7.44
N ARG A 121 2.48 -16.77 7.71
CA ARG A 121 1.95 -17.28 8.98
C ARG A 121 2.80 -16.87 10.17
N GLN A 122 4.13 -16.94 10.05
CA GLN A 122 5.05 -16.56 11.14
C GLN A 122 5.04 -15.07 11.42
N TRP A 123 4.92 -14.25 10.38
CA TRP A 123 5.04 -12.81 10.49
C TRP A 123 3.70 -12.11 10.71
N SER A 124 2.59 -12.81 10.58
CA SER A 124 1.27 -12.26 10.81
C SER A 124 0.97 -12.11 12.30
N THR A 125 0.40 -10.98 12.66
CA THR A 125 -0.14 -10.72 13.99
C THR A 125 -1.57 -10.21 13.84
N PRO A 126 -2.54 -10.90 14.42
CA PRO A 126 -3.95 -10.48 14.35
C PRO A 126 -4.19 -9.12 15.02
#